data_74db99cf4ca0395f43f8da75553d409c
#
_entry.id   74db99cf4ca0395f43f8da75553d409c
#
_cell.length_a   1.000
_cell.length_b   1.000
_cell.length_c   1.000
_cell.angle_alpha   90.00
_cell.angle_beta   90.00
_cell.angle_gamma   90.00
#
_symmetry.space_group_name_H-M   'P 1'
#
loop_
_entity.id
_entity.type
_entity.pdbx_description
1 polymer ?
#
loop_
_entity_poly.entity_id
_entity_poly.type
_entity_poly.pdbx_seq_one_letter_code
_entity_poly.pdbx_strand_id
1 'polypeptide(L)'
;TPFILYGELYTTYNEVVTSVKRRTQAQVDETFLSRVGDVVIPTSGETPEEISTASCVMLPNVILAGDLYIFRGDKVDGRIMSYLLNHVVNAKIARIAQGKSVVHIQASELCKLTLTYPDKSTQNTIIGFLSSLDDRIMNEENALAFLSDLKEGLLQQLFI
;
A
#
# COMPACT_ATOMS: atom_id res chain seq x y z
N THR A 1 3.50 -10.29 -16.03
CA THR A 1 2.63 -9.23 -15.47
C THR A 1 2.99 -9.04 -13.99
N PRO A 2 3.14 -7.80 -13.48
CA PRO A 2 3.31 -7.56 -12.05
C PRO A 2 2.04 -7.93 -11.28
N PHE A 3 2.18 -8.37 -10.01
CA PHE A 3 1.04 -8.69 -9.17
C PHE A 3 1.31 -8.39 -7.69
N ILE A 4 0.25 -8.10 -6.93
CA ILE A 4 0.28 -7.84 -5.51
C ILE A 4 -0.55 -8.90 -4.79
N LEU A 5 0.03 -9.52 -3.76
CA LEU A 5 -0.70 -10.36 -2.80
C LEU A 5 -1.21 -9.50 -1.65
N TYR A 6 -2.38 -9.84 -1.11
CA TYR A 6 -2.99 -9.09 -0.01
C TYR A 6 -2.06 -8.92 1.21
N GLY A 7 -1.29 -9.96 1.55
CA GLY A 7 -0.34 -9.91 2.67
C GLY A 7 0.84 -8.96 2.45
N GLU A 8 1.16 -8.60 1.20
CA GLU A 8 2.24 -7.65 0.92
C GLU A 8 1.86 -6.21 1.26
N LEU A 9 0.55 -5.90 1.42
CA LEU A 9 0.09 -4.57 1.80
C LEU A 9 0.54 -4.17 3.20
N TYR A 10 0.72 -5.14 4.11
CA TYR A 10 1.17 -4.89 5.48
C TYR A 10 2.59 -5.41 5.79
N THR A 11 3.25 -6.07 4.83
CA THR A 11 4.62 -6.58 5.02
C THR A 11 5.66 -5.95 4.11
N THR A 12 5.26 -5.38 2.98
CA THR A 12 6.18 -5.00 1.89
C THR A 12 5.92 -3.60 1.37
N TYR A 13 4.67 -3.20 1.27
CA TYR A 13 4.27 -1.92 0.69
C TYR A 13 3.81 -0.94 1.76
N ASN A 14 4.02 0.35 1.48
CA ASN A 14 3.51 1.47 2.27
C ASN A 14 2.21 1.99 1.65
N GLU A 15 1.81 3.20 2.04
CA GLU A 15 0.57 3.86 1.58
C GLU A 15 0.51 4.07 0.07
N VAL A 16 1.66 4.21 -0.61
CA VAL A 16 1.73 4.45 -2.05
C VAL A 16 2.66 3.45 -2.71
N VAL A 17 2.10 2.65 -3.63
CA VAL A 17 2.85 1.62 -4.38
C VAL A 17 3.22 2.18 -5.75
N THR A 18 4.50 2.48 -5.94
CA THR A 18 5.08 2.97 -7.20
C THR A 18 5.89 1.91 -7.94
N SER A 19 6.19 0.77 -7.29
CA SER A 19 6.88 -0.36 -7.89
C SER A 19 6.34 -1.67 -7.33
N VAL A 20 6.39 -2.75 -8.11
CA VAL A 20 5.92 -4.09 -7.71
C VAL A 20 7.03 -5.10 -7.93
N LYS A 21 7.37 -5.82 -6.87
CA LYS A 21 8.49 -6.78 -6.86
C LYS A 21 8.15 -8.09 -7.55
N ARG A 22 6.91 -8.58 -7.39
CA ARG A 22 6.50 -9.89 -7.90
C ARG A 22 6.01 -9.83 -9.33
N ARG A 23 6.25 -10.90 -10.07
CA ARG A 23 5.77 -11.08 -11.45
C ARG A 23 5.23 -12.48 -11.64
N THR A 24 4.23 -12.61 -12.52
CA THR A 24 3.62 -13.88 -12.93
C THR A 24 3.38 -13.90 -14.44
N GLN A 25 3.25 -15.11 -14.99
CA GLN A 25 2.79 -15.34 -16.37
C GLN A 25 1.29 -15.62 -16.43
N ALA A 26 0.60 -15.66 -15.28
CA ALA A 26 -0.84 -15.87 -15.26
C ALA A 26 -1.57 -14.79 -16.06
N GLN A 27 -2.58 -15.22 -16.79
CA GLN A 27 -3.53 -14.34 -17.45
C GLN A 27 -4.77 -14.22 -16.55
N VAL A 28 -5.23 -13.01 -16.37
CA VAL A 28 -6.42 -12.71 -15.56
C VAL A 28 -7.37 -11.83 -16.35
N ASP A 29 -8.62 -11.80 -15.93
CA ASP A 29 -9.60 -10.86 -16.47
C ASP A 29 -9.17 -9.41 -16.15
N GLU A 30 -9.51 -8.47 -17.05
CA GLU A 30 -9.17 -7.04 -16.88
C GLU A 30 -9.76 -6.43 -15.60
N THR A 31 -10.81 -7.02 -15.06
CA THR A 31 -11.40 -6.58 -13.77
C THR A 31 -10.45 -6.71 -12.60
N PHE A 32 -9.47 -7.61 -12.68
CA PHE A 32 -8.42 -7.80 -11.67
C PHE A 32 -7.18 -6.92 -11.90
N LEU A 33 -7.16 -6.12 -12.96
CA LEU A 33 -6.05 -5.23 -13.25
C LEU A 33 -6.24 -3.87 -12.59
N SER A 34 -5.15 -3.37 -12.01
CA SER A 34 -5.12 -2.04 -11.40
C SER A 34 -5.25 -0.94 -12.43
N ARG A 35 -5.86 0.16 -11.99
CA ARG A 35 -5.76 1.49 -12.60
C ARG A 35 -4.94 2.38 -11.68
N VAL A 36 -4.27 3.37 -12.28
CA VAL A 36 -3.53 4.36 -11.50
C VAL A 36 -4.47 5.04 -10.50
N GLY A 37 -4.09 5.02 -9.23
CA GLY A 37 -4.89 5.60 -8.15
C GLY A 37 -5.89 4.64 -7.48
N ASP A 38 -5.95 3.36 -7.89
CA ASP A 38 -6.73 2.36 -7.16
C ASP A 38 -6.22 2.22 -5.74
N VAL A 39 -7.12 2.24 -4.76
CA VAL A 39 -6.79 1.96 -3.36
C VAL A 39 -7.20 0.54 -3.04
N VAL A 40 -6.26 -0.25 -2.56
CA VAL A 40 -6.44 -1.66 -2.22
C VAL A 40 -6.40 -1.85 -0.71
N ILE A 41 -7.29 -2.71 -0.21
CA ILE A 41 -7.44 -3.03 1.22
C ILE A 41 -7.56 -4.55 1.33
N PRO A 42 -6.83 -5.21 2.27
CA PRO A 42 -7.02 -6.63 2.53
C PRO A 42 -8.44 -6.94 3.02
N THR A 43 -9.03 -8.04 2.56
CA THR A 43 -10.34 -8.50 3.07
C THR A 43 -10.20 -9.50 4.20
N SER A 44 -9.00 -10.08 4.35
CA SER A 44 -8.62 -11.04 5.39
C SER A 44 -7.20 -10.81 5.89
N GLY A 45 -6.93 -11.19 7.13
CA GLY A 45 -5.62 -11.08 7.78
C GLY A 45 -5.59 -11.87 9.08
N GLU A 46 -4.43 -11.92 9.72
CA GLU A 46 -4.26 -12.60 11.01
C GLU A 46 -4.68 -11.68 12.16
N THR A 47 -4.47 -10.38 12.01
CA THR A 47 -4.80 -9.37 13.04
C THR A 47 -5.68 -8.25 12.48
N PRO A 48 -6.47 -7.57 13.34
CA PRO A 48 -7.23 -6.39 12.96
C PRO A 48 -6.36 -5.24 12.42
N GLU A 49 -5.13 -5.13 12.90
CA GLU A 49 -4.17 -4.12 12.49
C GLU A 49 -3.71 -4.35 11.05
N GLU A 50 -3.37 -5.58 10.68
CA GLU A 50 -2.98 -5.95 9.32
C GLU A 50 -4.09 -5.65 8.31
N ILE A 51 -5.31 -6.07 8.63
CA ILE A 51 -6.47 -5.91 7.73
C ILE A 51 -6.93 -4.45 7.63
N SER A 52 -6.48 -3.57 8.53
CA SER A 52 -6.79 -2.14 8.50
C SER A 52 -5.82 -1.31 7.66
N THR A 53 -4.87 -1.95 6.97
CA THR A 53 -3.94 -1.27 6.06
C THR A 53 -4.55 -1.03 4.68
N ALA A 54 -4.10 0.02 4.02
CA ALA A 54 -4.51 0.37 2.68
C ALA A 54 -3.32 0.89 1.87
N SER A 55 -3.27 0.58 0.58
CA SER A 55 -2.24 1.11 -0.32
C SER A 55 -2.86 1.65 -1.61
N CYS A 56 -2.39 2.80 -2.05
CA CYS A 56 -2.74 3.37 -3.35
C CYS A 56 -1.78 2.87 -4.42
N VAL A 57 -2.27 2.14 -5.41
CA VAL A 57 -1.47 1.60 -6.51
C VAL A 57 -1.34 2.64 -7.62
N MET A 58 -0.13 3.16 -7.83
CA MET A 58 0.16 4.18 -8.86
C MET A 58 0.62 3.58 -10.19
N LEU A 59 0.41 2.29 -10.38
CA LEU A 59 0.79 1.54 -11.58
C LEU A 59 -0.46 0.97 -12.26
N PRO A 60 -0.58 1.09 -13.58
CA PRO A 60 -1.61 0.39 -14.32
C PRO A 60 -1.22 -1.07 -14.54
N ASN A 61 -2.21 -1.92 -14.79
CA ASN A 61 -2.04 -3.31 -15.22
C ASN A 61 -1.26 -4.20 -14.22
N VAL A 62 -1.34 -3.90 -12.93
CA VAL A 62 -0.91 -4.80 -11.86
C VAL A 62 -2.07 -5.73 -11.52
N ILE A 63 -1.81 -7.03 -11.44
CA ILE A 63 -2.82 -7.99 -11.00
C ILE A 63 -3.10 -7.78 -9.52
N LEU A 64 -4.36 -7.48 -9.19
CA LEU A 64 -4.90 -7.33 -7.86
C LEU A 64 -5.84 -8.50 -7.60
N ALA A 65 -5.31 -9.65 -7.22
CA ALA A 65 -6.07 -10.87 -7.04
C ALA A 65 -5.94 -11.41 -5.62
N GLY A 66 -6.93 -12.20 -5.23
CA GLY A 66 -7.05 -12.76 -3.89
C GLY A 66 -7.94 -11.89 -2.99
N ASP A 67 -7.67 -11.92 -1.70
CA ASP A 67 -8.48 -11.27 -0.68
C ASP A 67 -8.22 -9.76 -0.60
N LEU A 68 -8.61 -9.03 -1.67
CA LEU A 68 -8.47 -7.58 -1.79
C LEU A 68 -9.80 -6.92 -2.17
N TYR A 69 -10.13 -5.82 -1.48
CA TYR A 69 -11.07 -4.83 -1.99
C TYR A 69 -10.32 -3.79 -2.81
N ILE A 70 -10.90 -3.37 -3.92
CA ILE A 70 -10.39 -2.29 -4.77
C ILE A 70 -11.37 -1.13 -4.65
N PHE A 71 -10.89 0.00 -4.16
CA PHE A 71 -11.65 1.22 -4.07
C PHE A 71 -11.24 2.18 -5.18
N ARG A 72 -12.24 2.61 -5.98
CA ARG A 72 -12.08 3.55 -7.09
C ARG A 72 -12.98 4.75 -6.87
N GLY A 73 -12.43 5.94 -6.92
CA GLY A 73 -13.18 7.18 -6.79
C GLY A 73 -12.45 8.36 -7.42
N ASP A 74 -13.18 9.41 -7.74
CA ASP A 74 -12.68 10.62 -8.41
C ASP A 74 -12.64 11.85 -7.49
N LYS A 75 -13.35 11.81 -6.38
CA LYS A 75 -13.47 12.94 -5.45
C LYS A 75 -12.22 13.11 -4.58
N VAL A 76 -11.59 12.02 -4.22
CA VAL A 76 -10.39 11.98 -3.38
C VAL A 76 -9.28 11.30 -4.17
N ASP A 77 -8.10 11.89 -4.17
CA ASP A 77 -6.91 11.24 -4.72
C ASP A 77 -6.62 9.95 -3.95
N GLY A 78 -6.32 8.85 -4.65
CA GLY A 78 -6.11 7.55 -4.02
C GLY A 78 -5.00 7.56 -2.97
N ARG A 79 -3.96 8.39 -3.16
CA ARG A 79 -2.86 8.56 -2.19
C ARG A 79 -3.37 9.19 -0.90
N ILE A 80 -4.21 10.24 -0.99
CA ILE A 80 -4.87 10.84 0.18
C ILE A 80 -5.79 9.83 0.84
N MET A 81 -6.53 9.05 0.06
CA MET A 81 -7.42 8.02 0.60
C MET A 81 -6.62 6.97 1.40
N SER A 82 -5.50 6.47 0.88
CA SER A 82 -4.68 5.48 1.61
C SER A 82 -4.12 6.06 2.91
N TYR A 83 -3.62 7.31 2.91
CA TYR A 83 -3.19 7.99 4.15
C TYR A 83 -4.33 8.15 5.16
N LEU A 84 -5.53 8.54 4.73
CA LEU A 84 -6.68 8.68 5.62
C LEU A 84 -7.10 7.33 6.21
N LEU A 85 -7.08 6.27 5.41
CA LEU A 85 -7.43 4.93 5.88
C LEU A 85 -6.42 4.42 6.91
N ASN A 86 -5.12 4.60 6.66
CA ASN A 86 -4.06 4.11 7.54
C ASN A 86 -3.89 4.92 8.82
N HIS A 87 -4.09 6.24 8.78
CA HIS A 87 -3.71 7.11 9.91
C HIS A 87 -4.87 7.80 10.62
N VAL A 88 -6.04 7.90 9.97
CA VAL A 88 -7.19 8.60 10.56
C VAL A 88 -8.29 7.63 11.01
N VAL A 89 -8.58 6.61 10.22
CA VAL A 89 -9.68 5.70 10.50
C VAL A 89 -9.29 4.23 10.68
N ASN A 90 -8.00 3.89 10.63
CA ASN A 90 -7.53 2.52 10.79
C ASN A 90 -8.06 1.84 12.07
N ALA A 91 -8.07 2.55 13.20
CA ALA A 91 -8.63 2.04 14.45
C ALA A 91 -10.14 1.76 14.36
N LYS A 92 -10.89 2.47 13.50
CA LYS A 92 -12.30 2.18 13.23
C LYS A 92 -12.43 0.96 12.34
N ILE A 93 -11.56 0.82 11.33
CA ILE A 93 -11.51 -0.35 10.44
C ILE A 93 -11.17 -1.59 11.27
N ALA A 94 -10.15 -1.54 12.12
CA ALA A 94 -9.77 -2.64 13.00
C ALA A 94 -10.91 -3.11 13.93
N ARG A 95 -11.76 -2.17 14.40
CA ARG A 95 -12.91 -2.49 15.27
C ARG A 95 -14.06 -3.20 14.55
N ILE A 96 -14.24 -2.98 13.26
CA ILE A 96 -15.29 -3.65 12.47
C ILE A 96 -14.81 -5.00 11.92
N ALA A 97 -13.52 -5.31 12.05
CA ALA A 97 -12.95 -6.59 11.70
C ALA A 97 -13.47 -7.70 12.63
N GLN A 98 -13.87 -8.82 12.05
CA GLN A 98 -14.49 -9.93 12.77
C GLN A 98 -13.78 -11.24 12.48
N GLY A 99 -13.54 -12.04 13.51
CA GLY A 99 -12.92 -13.36 13.41
C GLY A 99 -12.10 -13.70 14.65
N LYS A 100 -11.75 -14.98 14.81
CA LYS A 100 -10.93 -15.44 15.95
C LYS A 100 -9.51 -15.82 15.53
N SER A 101 -9.36 -16.58 14.45
CA SER A 101 -8.07 -17.03 13.90
C SER A 101 -7.73 -16.37 12.57
N VAL A 102 -8.75 -16.02 11.80
CA VAL A 102 -8.64 -15.17 10.60
C VAL A 102 -9.68 -14.09 10.75
N VAL A 103 -9.24 -12.87 10.57
CA VAL A 103 -10.08 -11.68 10.68
C VAL A 103 -10.54 -11.27 9.30
N HIS A 104 -11.80 -10.90 9.15
CA HIS A 104 -12.40 -10.46 7.90
C HIS A 104 -13.09 -9.13 8.06
N ILE A 105 -13.08 -8.31 7.01
CA ILE A 105 -13.87 -7.08 6.90
C ILE A 105 -14.89 -7.24 5.78
N GLN A 106 -16.12 -6.83 6.03
CA GLN A 106 -17.15 -6.77 4.99
C GLN A 106 -17.13 -5.40 4.31
N ALA A 107 -17.25 -5.37 2.98
CA ALA A 107 -17.32 -4.13 2.20
C ALA A 107 -18.45 -3.21 2.68
N SER A 108 -19.60 -3.79 3.08
CA SER A 108 -20.73 -3.03 3.62
C SER A 108 -20.40 -2.24 4.89
N GLU A 109 -19.49 -2.73 5.71
CA GLU A 109 -19.04 -2.03 6.92
C GLU A 109 -18.04 -0.93 6.57
N LEU A 110 -17.11 -1.18 5.64
CA LEU A 110 -16.20 -0.15 5.13
C LEU A 110 -16.96 1.03 4.52
N CYS A 111 -18.04 0.76 3.77
CA CYS A 111 -18.87 1.80 3.14
C CYS A 111 -19.64 2.69 4.15
N LYS A 112 -19.76 2.29 5.41
CA LYS A 112 -20.37 3.11 6.48
C LYS A 112 -19.39 4.11 7.09
N LEU A 113 -18.11 3.97 6.83
CA LEU A 113 -17.10 4.88 7.37
C LEU A 113 -17.25 6.26 6.73
N THR A 114 -17.33 7.28 7.58
CA THR A 114 -17.33 8.67 7.14
C THR A 114 -15.91 9.21 7.19
N LEU A 115 -15.44 9.73 6.06
CA LEU A 115 -14.14 10.36 5.90
C LEU A 115 -14.32 11.86 5.63
N THR A 116 -13.55 12.67 6.32
CA THR A 116 -13.37 14.09 5.98
C THR A 116 -12.06 14.23 5.25
N TYR A 117 -12.07 14.90 4.12
CA TYR A 117 -10.88 15.09 3.28
C TYR A 117 -10.80 16.55 2.81
N PRO A 118 -9.60 17.06 2.54
CA PRO A 118 -9.40 18.43 2.08
C PRO A 118 -9.87 18.63 0.63
N ASP A 119 -10.01 19.88 0.21
CA ASP A 119 -10.25 20.23 -1.19
C ASP A 119 -9.08 19.80 -2.11
N LYS A 120 -9.34 19.78 -3.42
CA LYS A 120 -8.38 19.25 -4.41
C LYS A 120 -7.03 19.97 -4.42
N SER A 121 -7.02 21.28 -4.20
CA SER A 121 -5.78 22.07 -4.14
C SER A 121 -4.93 21.66 -2.95
N THR A 122 -5.56 21.54 -1.80
CA THR A 122 -4.90 21.08 -0.56
C THR A 122 -4.43 19.63 -0.68
N GLN A 123 -5.22 18.74 -1.31
CA GLN A 123 -4.78 17.37 -1.60
C GLN A 123 -3.47 17.36 -2.40
N ASN A 124 -3.38 18.15 -3.48
CA ASN A 124 -2.17 18.22 -4.30
C ASN A 124 -0.95 18.72 -3.52
N THR A 125 -1.13 19.70 -2.64
CA THR A 125 -0.05 20.21 -1.78
C THR A 125 0.44 19.15 -0.80
N ILE A 126 -0.47 18.44 -0.13
CA ILE A 126 -0.14 17.34 0.79
C ILE A 126 0.61 16.23 0.06
N ILE A 127 0.10 15.81 -1.09
CA ILE A 127 0.74 14.75 -1.90
C ILE A 127 2.15 15.16 -2.31
N GLY A 128 2.33 16.38 -2.82
CA GLY A 128 3.66 16.87 -3.21
C GLY A 128 4.66 16.86 -2.04
N PHE A 129 4.20 17.27 -0.86
CA PHE A 129 5.03 17.24 0.35
C PHE A 129 5.39 15.80 0.77
N LEU A 130 4.40 14.91 0.91
CA LEU A 130 4.62 13.53 1.34
C LEU A 130 5.48 12.77 0.32
N SER A 131 5.21 12.90 -0.98
CA SER A 131 6.03 12.26 -2.01
C SER A 131 7.49 12.73 -1.95
N SER A 132 7.75 14.01 -1.65
CA SER A 132 9.13 14.51 -1.50
C SER A 132 9.84 13.91 -0.28
N LEU A 133 9.11 13.57 0.78
CA LEU A 133 9.67 12.85 1.94
C LEU A 133 9.95 11.40 1.60
N ASP A 134 9.04 10.73 0.90
CA ASP A 134 9.22 9.34 0.47
C ASP A 134 10.45 9.20 -0.46
N ASP A 135 10.60 10.13 -1.43
CA ASP A 135 11.77 10.17 -2.31
C ASP A 135 13.07 10.35 -1.51
N ARG A 136 13.05 11.20 -0.48
CA ARG A 136 14.20 11.41 0.38
C ARG A 136 14.52 10.17 1.22
N ILE A 137 13.52 9.54 1.82
CA ILE A 137 13.69 8.28 2.57
C ILE A 137 14.31 7.22 1.66
N MET A 138 13.76 7.03 0.47
CA MET A 138 14.27 6.05 -0.49
C MET A 138 15.73 6.33 -0.88
N ASN A 139 16.11 7.60 -1.09
CA ASN A 139 17.49 7.96 -1.41
C ASN A 139 18.45 7.65 -0.24
N GLU A 140 18.05 7.92 1.00
CA GLU A 140 18.86 7.61 2.19
C GLU A 140 19.00 6.08 2.40
N GLU A 141 17.93 5.32 2.16
CA GLU A 141 17.95 3.85 2.22
C GLU A 141 18.90 3.26 1.16
N ASN A 142 18.85 3.75 -0.07
CA ASN A 142 19.76 3.34 -1.13
C ASN A 142 21.22 3.69 -0.81
N ALA A 143 21.48 4.86 -0.23
CA ALA A 143 22.82 5.25 0.22
C ALA A 143 23.32 4.34 1.35
N LEU A 144 22.47 4.01 2.31
CA LEU A 144 22.79 3.08 3.39
C LEU A 144 23.11 1.67 2.86
N ALA A 145 22.30 1.16 1.94
CA ALA A 145 22.56 -0.13 1.30
C ALA A 145 23.91 -0.15 0.60
N PHE A 146 24.19 0.88 -0.23
CA PHE A 146 25.48 1.02 -0.92
C PHE A 146 26.68 1.04 0.05
N LEU A 147 26.59 1.81 1.15
CA LEU A 147 27.66 1.86 2.17
C LEU A 147 27.84 0.52 2.89
N SER A 148 26.76 -0.21 3.10
CA SER A 148 26.78 -1.54 3.72
C SER A 148 27.50 -2.54 2.81
N ASP A 149 27.17 -2.55 1.53
CA ASP A 149 27.82 -3.41 0.53
C ASP A 149 29.31 -3.07 0.37
N LEU A 150 29.66 -1.78 0.35
CA LEU A 150 31.04 -1.31 0.30
C LEU A 150 31.83 -1.76 1.52
N LYS A 151 31.25 -1.63 2.73
CA LYS A 151 31.87 -2.12 3.98
C LYS A 151 32.12 -3.61 3.92
N GLU A 152 31.16 -4.40 3.48
CA GLU A 152 31.31 -5.85 3.35
C GLU A 152 32.42 -6.23 2.36
N GLY A 153 32.44 -5.60 1.19
CA GLY A 153 33.49 -5.81 0.20
C GLY A 153 34.91 -5.45 0.73
N LEU A 154 35.03 -4.34 1.47
CA LEU A 154 36.31 -3.95 2.08
C LEU A 154 36.73 -4.94 3.17
N LEU A 155 35.82 -5.43 4.01
CA LEU A 155 36.13 -6.43 5.03
C LEU A 155 36.64 -7.74 4.39
N GLN A 156 36.02 -8.17 3.30
CA GLN A 156 36.46 -9.35 2.55
C GLN A 156 37.87 -9.16 1.96
N GLN A 157 38.23 -7.95 1.54
CA GLN A 157 39.59 -7.68 1.00
C GLN A 157 40.65 -7.52 2.08
N LEU A 158 40.28 -7.05 3.26
CA LEU A 158 41.24 -6.76 4.34
C LEU A 158 41.55 -7.98 5.24
N PHE A 159 40.64 -8.96 5.26
CA PHE A 159 40.73 -10.11 6.21
C PHE A 159 40.77 -11.50 5.52
N ILE A 160 41.08 -11.53 4.22
CA ILE A 160 41.38 -12.80 3.50
C ILE A 160 42.87 -13.00 3.36
#